data_76f91ef64e940f2035fc93980fe937dc
#
_entry.id   76f91ef64e940f2035fc93980fe937dc
#
_cell.length_a   1.000
_cell.length_b   1.000
_cell.length_c   1.000
_cell.angle_alpha   90.00
_cell.angle_beta   90.00
_cell.angle_gamma   90.00
#
_symmetry.space_group_name_H-M   'P 1'
#
loop_
_entity.id
_entity.type
_entity.pdbx_description
1 polymer ?
#
loop_
_entity_poly.entity_id
_entity_poly.type
_entity_poly.pdbx_seq_one_letter_code
_entity_poly.pdbx_strand_id
1 'polypeptide(L)'
;KDLIKNAQQNLGIDLSSTSIPEDQLPKSKEELELHMQLSYKQAIEIAEEELIENVFDYNKYEEIKKRLAYDLTVLGIAAVKTDFNLANGITVDYVDPANLVYSYTEDPNFEDIYYVGEMKSMSLQELKKLFPYLTDSDLEEIEKYPGDANYTRNYYGQDDQYSQVQVLFFEYKTYNNQVFKIKETDQGLEKALEKDDSFNPPENAENYNKVHRAIEVLYSGAKILGYEKMLKWELAENMTRPYSDQTKVQMNYSISAPRMYKGRIESIVSKCIGFADMIQLTHLKIQQVLSRMVPDGVFVDVDGLAEVDLGNGTSYNPQEALNMYFQTGSIVGRSLTQDGDPNRGKV
;
A
#
# COMPACT_ATOMS: atom_id res chain seq x y z
N LYS A 1 4.01 45.09 20.73
CA LYS A 1 5.49 44.78 20.83
C LYS A 1 5.95 44.68 22.26
N ASP A 2 5.55 45.62 23.14
CA ASP A 2 6.01 45.62 24.55
C ASP A 2 5.39 44.48 25.39
N LEU A 3 4.14 44.07 25.10
CA LEU A 3 3.48 42.91 25.74
C LEU A 3 4.16 41.59 25.36
N ILE A 4 4.53 41.44 24.10
CA ILE A 4 5.27 40.27 23.61
C ILE A 4 6.65 40.16 24.23
N LYS A 5 7.38 41.29 24.31
CA LYS A 5 8.68 41.37 25.03
C LYS A 5 8.55 41.03 26.51
N ASN A 6 7.50 41.53 27.16
CA ASN A 6 7.24 41.24 28.57
C ASN A 6 6.86 39.75 28.78
N ALA A 7 6.09 39.16 27.85
CA ALA A 7 5.77 37.72 27.88
C ALA A 7 7.05 36.87 27.68
N GLN A 8 7.91 37.23 26.74
CA GLN A 8 9.20 36.57 26.54
C GLN A 8 10.13 36.68 27.78
N GLN A 9 10.19 37.85 28.37
CA GLN A 9 11.07 38.08 29.55
C GLN A 9 10.53 37.45 30.84
N ASN A 10 9.24 37.46 31.07
CA ASN A 10 8.64 36.98 32.32
C ASN A 10 8.21 35.51 32.30
N LEU A 11 7.88 34.95 31.15
CA LEU A 11 7.35 33.60 31.01
C LEU A 11 8.28 32.68 30.20
N GLY A 12 9.34 33.21 29.61
CA GLY A 12 10.29 32.44 28.77
C GLY A 12 9.64 31.90 27.45
N ILE A 13 8.51 32.46 27.06
CA ILE A 13 7.74 32.02 25.90
C ILE A 13 8.12 32.88 24.70
N ASP A 14 8.67 32.27 23.67
CA ASP A 14 8.96 32.94 22.41
C ASP A 14 7.75 32.87 21.47
N LEU A 15 6.97 33.93 21.46
CA LEU A 15 5.80 34.08 20.57
C LEU A 15 6.22 34.40 19.11
N SER A 16 7.49 34.69 18.86
CA SER A 16 7.98 35.00 17.51
C SER A 16 8.28 33.76 16.67
N SER A 17 8.37 32.60 17.29
CA SER A 17 8.61 31.31 16.61
C SER A 17 7.32 30.68 16.04
N THR A 18 6.15 31.21 16.37
CA THR A 18 4.90 30.77 15.78
C THR A 18 4.71 31.38 14.39
N SER A 19 4.35 30.60 13.42
CA SER A 19 4.01 30.99 12.04
C SER A 19 2.74 31.87 11.92
N ILE A 20 2.40 32.60 12.98
CA ILE A 20 1.23 33.47 13.06
C ILE A 20 1.57 34.82 12.42
N PRO A 21 0.80 35.31 11.44
CA PRO A 21 0.96 36.64 10.87
C PRO A 21 0.93 37.71 11.95
N GLU A 22 1.77 38.73 11.81
CA GLU A 22 1.87 39.84 12.78
C GLU A 22 0.51 40.53 13.11
N ASP A 23 -0.44 40.44 12.20
CA ASP A 23 -1.80 41.00 12.36
C ASP A 23 -2.68 40.22 13.34
N GLN A 24 -2.35 38.96 13.59
CA GLN A 24 -3.08 38.04 14.48
C GLN A 24 -2.45 37.93 15.87
N LEU A 25 -1.36 38.62 16.11
CA LEU A 25 -0.71 38.62 17.43
C LEU A 25 -1.57 39.36 18.45
N PRO A 26 -1.73 38.84 19.68
CA PRO A 26 -2.56 39.42 20.71
C PRO A 26 -2.07 40.84 21.08
N LYS A 27 -2.97 41.80 21.09
CA LYS A 27 -2.70 43.24 21.36
C LYS A 27 -3.08 43.63 22.78
N SER A 28 -3.95 42.90 23.44
CA SER A 28 -4.38 43.12 24.83
C SER A 28 -4.02 41.96 25.74
N LYS A 29 -4.08 42.18 27.05
CA LYS A 29 -3.84 41.13 28.04
C LYS A 29 -4.87 40.00 27.96
N GLU A 30 -6.12 40.38 27.72
CA GLU A 30 -7.26 39.45 27.60
C GLU A 30 -7.13 38.58 26.34
N GLU A 31 -6.72 39.19 25.21
CA GLU A 31 -6.41 38.46 23.97
C GLU A 31 -5.21 37.52 24.14
N LEU A 32 -4.20 37.92 24.93
CA LEU A 32 -3.07 37.08 25.24
C LEU A 32 -3.51 35.88 26.07
N GLU A 33 -4.34 36.05 27.09
CA GLU A 33 -4.90 34.96 27.90
C GLU A 33 -5.73 34.01 27.04
N LEU A 34 -6.54 34.54 26.14
CA LEU A 34 -7.32 33.73 25.20
C LEU A 34 -6.41 32.98 24.21
N HIS A 35 -5.38 33.63 23.67
CA HIS A 35 -4.38 32.99 22.81
C HIS A 35 -3.64 31.86 23.50
N MET A 36 -3.27 32.08 24.77
CA MET A 36 -2.59 31.04 25.59
C MET A 36 -3.50 29.84 25.86
N GLN A 37 -4.81 30.03 25.91
CA GLN A 37 -5.76 28.93 26.12
C GLN A 37 -6.13 28.18 24.85
N LEU A 38 -6.19 28.86 23.70
CA LEU A 38 -6.72 28.30 22.46
C LEU A 38 -5.66 27.95 21.41
N SER A 39 -4.61 28.75 21.34
CA SER A 39 -3.67 28.71 20.20
C SER A 39 -2.23 28.52 20.62
N TYR A 40 -1.94 28.53 21.93
CA TYR A 40 -0.57 28.36 22.42
C TYR A 40 -0.12 26.92 22.20
N LYS A 41 1.02 26.77 21.50
CA LYS A 41 1.74 25.51 21.40
C LYS A 41 3.04 25.62 22.18
N GLN A 42 3.42 24.55 22.87
CA GLN A 42 4.71 24.49 23.52
C GLN A 42 5.83 24.45 22.47
N ALA A 43 6.99 24.99 22.79
CA ALA A 43 8.14 24.96 21.88
C ALA A 43 8.52 23.52 21.44
N ILE A 44 8.30 22.57 22.33
CA ILE A 44 8.52 21.14 22.06
C ILE A 44 7.56 20.62 20.98
N GLU A 45 6.27 21.00 21.02
CA GLU A 45 5.26 20.59 20.02
C GLU A 45 5.60 21.17 18.64
N ILE A 46 6.06 22.43 18.58
CA ILE A 46 6.48 23.05 17.32
C ILE A 46 7.70 22.32 16.76
N ALA A 47 8.68 22.00 17.61
CA ALA A 47 9.87 21.28 17.19
C ALA A 47 9.53 19.87 16.70
N GLU A 48 8.58 19.18 17.34
CA GLU A 48 8.11 17.86 16.92
C GLU A 48 7.36 17.93 15.58
N GLU A 49 6.50 18.93 15.37
CA GLU A 49 5.82 19.15 14.08
C GLU A 49 6.82 19.37 12.95
N GLU A 50 7.80 20.26 13.14
CA GLU A 50 8.85 20.54 12.15
C GLU A 50 9.71 19.30 11.87
N LEU A 51 10.05 18.53 12.90
CA LEU A 51 10.79 17.28 12.72
C LEU A 51 10.01 16.26 11.90
N ILE A 52 8.73 16.10 12.16
CA ILE A 52 7.86 15.17 11.40
C ILE A 52 7.76 15.62 9.95
N GLU A 53 7.54 16.93 9.69
CA GLU A 53 7.48 17.47 8.33
C GLU A 53 8.81 17.25 7.60
N ASN A 54 9.94 17.52 8.23
CA ASN A 54 11.27 17.29 7.65
C ASN A 54 11.50 15.80 7.34
N VAL A 55 11.07 14.88 8.21
CA VAL A 55 11.16 13.44 7.95
C VAL A 55 10.29 13.05 6.75
N PHE A 56 9.09 13.60 6.64
CA PHE A 56 8.20 13.32 5.51
C PHE A 56 8.75 13.88 4.19
N ASP A 57 9.28 15.07 4.19
CA ASP A 57 9.89 15.68 3.00
C ASP A 57 11.15 14.93 2.56
N TYR A 58 12.03 14.57 3.51
CA TYR A 58 13.23 13.79 3.22
C TYR A 58 12.91 12.44 2.56
N ASN A 59 11.88 11.75 3.06
CA ASN A 59 11.44 10.44 2.56
C ASN A 59 10.47 10.54 1.37
N LYS A 60 10.15 11.74 0.87
CA LYS A 60 9.17 11.95 -0.20
C LYS A 60 7.83 11.27 0.09
N TYR A 61 7.37 11.39 1.33
CA TYR A 61 6.19 10.69 1.81
C TYR A 61 4.93 10.94 0.98
N GLU A 62 4.79 12.11 0.34
CA GLU A 62 3.65 12.41 -0.55
C GLU A 62 3.59 11.48 -1.78
N GLU A 63 4.73 11.02 -2.29
CA GLU A 63 4.77 10.03 -3.37
C GLU A 63 4.37 8.64 -2.86
N ILE A 64 4.87 8.27 -1.69
CA ILE A 64 4.50 7.02 -1.02
C ILE A 64 3.00 6.99 -0.73
N LYS A 65 2.46 8.07 -0.19
CA LYS A 65 1.02 8.22 0.13
C LYS A 65 0.12 8.03 -1.10
N LYS A 66 0.51 8.55 -2.26
CA LYS A 66 -0.23 8.32 -3.52
C LYS A 66 -0.26 6.85 -3.91
N ARG A 67 0.89 6.13 -3.77
CA ARG A 67 0.96 4.69 -4.03
C ARG A 67 0.11 3.91 -3.04
N LEU A 68 0.19 4.22 -1.75
CA LEU A 68 -0.63 3.59 -0.70
C LEU A 68 -2.13 3.77 -0.97
N ALA A 69 -2.55 4.98 -1.38
CA ALA A 69 -3.95 5.24 -1.71
C ALA A 69 -4.41 4.40 -2.92
N TYR A 70 -3.55 4.23 -3.92
CA TYR A 70 -3.82 3.37 -5.06
C TYR A 70 -3.97 1.90 -4.61
N ASP A 71 -3.02 1.39 -3.83
CA ASP A 71 -3.02 0.00 -3.36
C ASP A 71 -4.23 -0.30 -2.48
N LEU A 72 -4.59 0.59 -1.56
CA LEU A 72 -5.81 0.47 -0.75
C LEU A 72 -7.08 0.41 -1.60
N THR A 73 -7.11 1.13 -2.71
CA THR A 73 -8.27 1.14 -3.63
C THR A 73 -8.33 -0.12 -4.47
N VAL A 74 -7.21 -0.53 -5.07
CA VAL A 74 -7.13 -1.61 -6.05
C VAL A 74 -6.96 -2.98 -5.39
N LEU A 75 -6.04 -3.09 -4.41
CA LEU A 75 -5.70 -4.35 -3.73
C LEU A 75 -6.48 -4.50 -2.42
N GLY A 76 -6.79 -3.39 -1.74
CA GLY A 76 -7.44 -3.37 -0.43
C GLY A 76 -6.48 -3.47 0.74
N ILE A 77 -5.18 -3.50 0.50
CA ILE A 77 -4.10 -3.56 1.50
C ILE A 77 -2.99 -2.60 1.11
N ALA A 78 -2.39 -1.95 2.08
CA ALA A 78 -1.21 -1.12 1.90
C ALA A 78 -0.22 -1.35 3.05
N ALA A 79 1.06 -1.22 2.78
CA ALA A 79 2.12 -1.46 3.74
C ALA A 79 3.25 -0.44 3.60
N VAL A 80 3.80 -0.04 4.75
CA VAL A 80 4.94 0.86 4.87
C VAL A 80 5.89 0.27 5.89
N LYS A 81 7.18 0.38 5.64
CA LYS A 81 8.23 0.05 6.60
C LYS A 81 8.88 1.32 7.12
N THR A 82 8.97 1.43 8.43
CA THR A 82 9.72 2.50 9.10
C THR A 82 10.99 1.91 9.67
N ASP A 83 12.13 2.49 9.36
CA ASP A 83 13.42 2.05 9.89
C ASP A 83 14.21 3.26 10.40
N PHE A 84 15.17 2.99 11.27
CA PHE A 84 16.08 4.01 11.79
C PHE A 84 17.51 3.59 11.55
N ASN A 85 18.26 4.45 10.88
CA ASN A 85 19.68 4.26 10.65
C ASN A 85 20.44 5.52 11.08
N LEU A 86 21.53 5.34 11.82
CA LEU A 86 22.39 6.46 12.25
C LEU A 86 22.92 7.32 11.09
N ALA A 87 23.05 6.76 9.89
CA ALA A 87 23.52 7.47 8.71
C ALA A 87 22.41 8.31 8.04
N ASN A 88 21.19 7.79 7.96
CA ASN A 88 20.07 8.37 7.20
C ASN A 88 18.97 8.93 8.10
N GLY A 89 19.03 8.68 9.42
CA GLY A 89 17.95 9.01 10.34
C GLY A 89 16.76 8.08 10.18
N ILE A 90 15.54 8.61 10.32
CA ILE A 90 14.30 7.87 10.16
C ILE A 90 13.98 7.74 8.67
N THR A 91 13.86 6.51 8.18
CA THR A 91 13.46 6.19 6.81
C THR A 91 12.05 5.62 6.79
N VAL A 92 11.29 6.01 5.80
CA VAL A 92 9.93 5.51 5.54
C VAL A 92 9.91 4.96 4.12
N ASP A 93 9.85 3.63 4.01
CA ASP A 93 9.90 2.93 2.74
C ASP A 93 8.53 2.35 2.38
N TYR A 94 8.19 2.46 1.11
CA TYR A 94 7.03 1.78 0.55
C TYR A 94 7.29 0.27 0.45
N VAL A 95 6.34 -0.54 0.89
CA VAL A 95 6.37 -2.00 0.76
C VAL A 95 5.31 -2.44 -0.23
N ASP A 96 5.72 -3.15 -1.28
CA ASP A 96 4.79 -3.69 -2.27
C ASP A 96 3.98 -4.83 -1.64
N PRO A 97 2.64 -4.71 -1.59
CA PRO A 97 1.78 -5.75 -1.05
C PRO A 97 1.92 -7.12 -1.74
N ALA A 98 2.36 -7.16 -3.01
CA ALA A 98 2.60 -8.41 -3.73
C ALA A 98 3.76 -9.21 -3.15
N ASN A 99 4.72 -8.55 -2.53
CA ASN A 99 5.93 -9.13 -1.95
C ASN A 99 5.86 -9.26 -0.42
N LEU A 100 4.72 -8.89 0.17
CA LEU A 100 4.52 -8.90 1.60
C LEU A 100 4.15 -10.30 2.10
N VAL A 101 4.83 -10.75 3.14
CA VAL A 101 4.57 -12.02 3.83
C VAL A 101 4.24 -11.72 5.29
N TYR A 102 3.14 -12.24 5.80
CA TYR A 102 2.72 -12.00 7.19
C TYR A 102 2.01 -13.21 7.78
N SER A 103 1.93 -13.24 9.12
CA SER A 103 1.18 -14.27 9.82
C SER A 103 -0.32 -14.05 9.68
N TYR A 104 -1.12 -15.13 9.77
CA TYR A 104 -2.57 -15.00 9.72
C TYR A 104 -3.07 -14.03 10.79
N THR A 105 -3.96 -13.14 10.38
CA THR A 105 -4.63 -12.17 11.24
C THR A 105 -6.06 -11.94 10.78
N GLU A 106 -6.92 -11.56 11.70
CA GLU A 106 -8.27 -11.05 11.44
C GLU A 106 -8.39 -9.55 11.73
N ASP A 107 -7.31 -8.95 12.26
CA ASP A 107 -7.26 -7.53 12.57
C ASP A 107 -6.93 -6.69 11.33
N PRO A 108 -7.76 -5.70 10.97
CA PRO A 108 -7.49 -4.79 9.85
C PRO A 108 -6.20 -3.98 9.96
N ASN A 109 -5.69 -3.78 11.17
CA ASN A 109 -4.46 -3.02 11.45
C ASN A 109 -3.23 -3.91 11.64
N PHE A 110 -3.39 -5.24 11.62
CA PHE A 110 -2.29 -6.20 11.76
C PHE A 110 -1.49 -6.06 13.07
N GLU A 111 -2.13 -5.68 14.17
CA GLU A 111 -1.45 -5.53 15.46
C GLU A 111 -1.11 -6.88 16.12
N ASP A 112 -1.89 -7.92 15.82
CA ASP A 112 -1.79 -9.27 16.39
C ASP A 112 -0.78 -10.17 15.67
N ILE A 113 -0.15 -9.72 14.58
CA ILE A 113 0.82 -10.51 13.82
C ILE A 113 2.10 -10.76 14.63
N TYR A 114 2.67 -11.96 14.48
CA TYR A 114 3.91 -12.34 15.13
C TYR A 114 5.12 -12.44 14.17
N TYR A 115 4.90 -12.49 12.86
CA TYR A 115 5.93 -12.25 11.86
C TYR A 115 5.40 -11.45 10.69
N VAL A 116 6.28 -10.68 10.10
CA VAL A 116 6.08 -9.95 8.86
C VAL A 116 7.39 -9.89 8.09
N GLY A 117 7.32 -9.88 6.79
CA GLY A 117 8.49 -9.75 5.94
C GLY A 117 8.15 -9.31 4.53
N GLU A 118 9.18 -8.92 3.80
CA GLU A 118 9.10 -8.53 2.41
C GLU A 118 10.14 -9.28 1.57
N MET A 119 9.75 -9.70 0.37
CA MET A 119 10.67 -10.27 -0.59
C MET A 119 11.20 -9.17 -1.51
N LYS A 120 12.51 -9.02 -1.54
CA LYS A 120 13.20 -8.08 -2.44
C LYS A 120 14.10 -8.82 -3.41
N SER A 121 13.95 -8.51 -4.70
CA SER A 121 14.91 -8.95 -5.71
C SER A 121 16.06 -7.95 -5.77
N MET A 122 17.29 -8.43 -5.62
CA MET A 122 18.47 -7.58 -5.65
C MET A 122 19.63 -8.26 -6.39
N SER A 123 20.55 -7.46 -6.88
CA SER A 123 21.76 -7.94 -7.52
C SER A 123 22.78 -8.45 -6.47
N LEU A 124 23.70 -9.30 -6.89
CA LEU A 124 24.78 -9.78 -6.01
C LEU A 124 25.65 -8.63 -5.49
N GLN A 125 25.80 -7.55 -6.27
CA GLN A 125 26.58 -6.38 -5.86
C GLN A 125 25.86 -5.60 -4.74
N GLU A 126 24.56 -5.43 -4.84
CA GLU A 126 23.75 -4.82 -3.79
C GLU A 126 23.74 -5.68 -2.52
N LEU A 127 23.66 -7.02 -2.69
CA LEU A 127 23.76 -7.95 -1.58
C LEU A 127 25.09 -7.82 -0.83
N LYS A 128 26.22 -7.76 -1.57
CA LYS A 128 27.55 -7.56 -0.98
C LYS A 128 27.68 -6.21 -0.28
N LYS A 129 27.02 -5.17 -0.78
CA LYS A 129 26.98 -3.85 -0.14
C LYS A 129 26.22 -3.87 1.19
N LEU A 130 25.10 -4.59 1.24
CA LEU A 130 24.27 -4.72 2.46
C LEU A 130 24.91 -5.66 3.49
N PHE A 131 25.59 -6.71 3.02
CA PHE A 131 26.20 -7.74 3.85
C PHE A 131 27.71 -7.89 3.54
N PRO A 132 28.56 -6.95 4.01
CA PRO A 132 30.00 -6.94 3.67
C PRO A 132 30.79 -8.15 4.14
N TYR A 133 30.24 -8.94 5.08
CA TYR A 133 30.89 -10.15 5.61
C TYR A 133 30.78 -11.37 4.68
N LEU A 134 29.98 -11.30 3.61
CA LEU A 134 29.86 -12.37 2.63
C LEU A 134 31.18 -12.53 1.86
N THR A 135 31.68 -13.75 1.85
CA THR A 135 32.88 -14.10 1.09
C THR A 135 32.53 -14.31 -0.39
N ASP A 136 33.53 -14.20 -1.27
CA ASP A 136 33.31 -14.43 -2.71
C ASP A 136 32.83 -15.86 -2.99
N SER A 137 33.28 -16.86 -2.17
CA SER A 137 32.76 -18.22 -2.25
C SER A 137 31.29 -18.35 -1.86
N ASP A 138 30.82 -17.59 -0.88
CA ASP A 138 29.39 -17.55 -0.53
C ASP A 138 28.57 -16.91 -1.66
N LEU A 139 29.09 -15.91 -2.33
CA LEU A 139 28.43 -15.26 -3.47
C LEU A 139 28.31 -16.21 -4.68
N GLU A 140 29.36 -17.00 -4.98
CA GLU A 140 29.30 -18.03 -6.03
C GLU A 140 28.30 -19.15 -5.69
N GLU A 141 28.14 -19.47 -4.41
CA GLU A 141 27.11 -20.42 -3.98
C GLU A 141 25.70 -19.84 -4.11
N ILE A 142 25.51 -18.56 -3.73
CA ILE A 142 24.26 -17.82 -3.79
C ILE A 142 23.80 -17.64 -5.25
N GLU A 143 24.72 -17.43 -6.18
CA GLU A 143 24.42 -17.29 -7.62
C GLU A 143 23.70 -18.53 -8.20
N LYS A 144 23.85 -19.68 -7.57
CA LYS A 144 23.15 -20.92 -7.97
C LYS A 144 21.65 -20.90 -7.65
N TYR A 145 21.19 -19.94 -6.83
CA TYR A 145 19.79 -19.75 -6.46
C TYR A 145 19.23 -18.48 -7.09
N PRO A 146 19.04 -18.44 -8.42
CA PRO A 146 18.50 -17.27 -9.09
C PRO A 146 17.07 -17.02 -8.63
N GLY A 147 16.72 -15.77 -8.50
CA GLY A 147 15.35 -15.32 -8.28
C GLY A 147 14.42 -15.77 -9.41
N ASP A 148 13.13 -15.74 -9.14
CA ASP A 148 12.11 -16.18 -10.09
C ASP A 148 12.25 -15.42 -11.42
N ALA A 149 12.53 -16.15 -12.51
CA ALA A 149 12.74 -15.58 -13.85
C ALA A 149 11.54 -14.76 -14.37
N ASN A 150 10.37 -14.87 -13.74
CA ASN A 150 9.20 -14.09 -14.10
C ASN A 150 9.28 -12.62 -13.71
N TYR A 151 10.08 -12.26 -12.71
CA TYR A 151 10.27 -10.87 -12.29
C TYR A 151 11.32 -10.12 -13.11
N THR A 152 12.22 -10.85 -13.79
CA THR A 152 13.32 -10.28 -14.58
C THR A 152 12.98 -10.09 -16.06
N ARG A 153 11.82 -10.55 -16.53
CA ARG A 153 11.37 -10.27 -17.90
C ARG A 153 10.94 -8.81 -17.99
N ASN A 154 11.89 -7.96 -18.32
CA ASN A 154 11.59 -6.65 -18.86
C ASN A 154 10.69 -6.81 -20.08
N TYR A 155 9.66 -5.98 -20.20
CA TYR A 155 8.68 -5.92 -21.29
C TYR A 155 9.31 -5.90 -22.69
N TYR A 156 10.61 -5.65 -22.79
CA TYR A 156 11.40 -5.59 -24.03
C TYR A 156 12.21 -6.86 -24.34
N GLY A 157 12.10 -7.92 -23.56
CA GLY A 157 12.76 -9.20 -23.88
C GLY A 157 14.29 -9.18 -23.83
N GLN A 158 14.89 -8.16 -23.22
CA GLN A 158 16.30 -8.20 -22.88
C GLN A 158 16.48 -9.06 -21.64
N ASP A 159 17.14 -10.19 -21.79
CA ASP A 159 17.70 -10.95 -20.67
C ASP A 159 18.74 -10.04 -20.02
N ASP A 160 18.39 -9.40 -18.90
CA ASP A 160 19.39 -8.78 -18.06
C ASP A 160 20.27 -9.91 -17.51
N GLN A 161 21.50 -9.90 -17.97
CA GLN A 161 22.55 -10.90 -17.70
C GLN A 161 23.03 -10.84 -16.23
N TYR A 162 22.34 -10.08 -15.36
CA TYR A 162 22.63 -9.97 -13.95
C TYR A 162 21.73 -10.92 -13.17
N SER A 163 22.36 -11.93 -12.57
CA SER A 163 21.67 -12.86 -11.70
C SER A 163 21.11 -12.09 -10.50
N GLN A 164 19.78 -11.97 -10.45
CA GLN A 164 19.07 -11.38 -9.32
C GLN A 164 18.71 -12.48 -8.35
N VAL A 165 18.88 -12.19 -7.07
CA VAL A 165 18.59 -13.10 -5.97
C VAL A 165 17.42 -12.56 -5.17
N GLN A 166 16.51 -13.45 -4.76
CA GLN A 166 15.40 -13.08 -3.88
C GLN A 166 15.83 -13.20 -2.42
N VAL A 167 15.75 -12.09 -1.73
CA VAL A 167 16.04 -11.99 -0.29
C VAL A 167 14.77 -11.69 0.46
N LEU A 168 14.46 -12.53 1.43
CA LEU A 168 13.38 -12.32 2.39
C LEU A 168 13.95 -11.55 3.59
N PHE A 169 13.52 -10.29 3.75
CA PHE A 169 13.71 -9.51 4.98
C PHE A 169 12.50 -9.71 5.86
N PHE A 170 12.69 -10.09 7.10
CA PHE A 170 11.57 -10.37 7.98
C PHE A 170 11.83 -9.94 9.41
N GLU A 171 10.75 -9.70 10.11
CA GLU A 171 10.72 -9.43 11.54
C GLU A 171 9.85 -10.49 12.24
N TYR A 172 10.28 -10.88 13.42
CA TYR A 172 9.62 -11.92 14.20
C TYR A 172 9.55 -11.50 15.68
N LYS A 173 8.33 -11.52 16.22
CA LYS A 173 8.08 -11.28 17.65
C LYS A 173 8.29 -12.57 18.46
N THR A 174 8.98 -12.45 19.55
CA THR A 174 9.12 -13.53 20.55
C THR A 174 9.12 -12.94 21.96
N TYR A 175 9.15 -13.79 22.94
CA TYR A 175 9.17 -13.36 24.34
C TYR A 175 10.55 -13.58 24.93
N ASN A 176 11.01 -12.58 25.69
CA ASN A 176 12.19 -12.70 26.51
C ASN A 176 11.78 -12.55 27.97
N ASN A 177 12.34 -13.39 28.82
CA ASN A 177 12.10 -13.33 30.27
C ASN A 177 13.07 -12.37 30.92
N GLN A 178 12.55 -11.31 31.49
CA GLN A 178 13.33 -10.44 32.35
C GLN A 178 13.15 -10.88 33.80
N VAL A 179 14.26 -11.00 34.51
CA VAL A 179 14.28 -11.35 35.94
C VAL A 179 14.68 -10.12 36.73
N PHE A 180 13.83 -9.74 37.66
CA PHE A 180 14.10 -8.62 38.55
C PHE A 180 14.30 -9.13 39.98
N LYS A 181 15.37 -8.66 40.58
CA LYS A 181 15.58 -8.73 42.01
C LYS A 181 14.94 -7.51 42.66
N ILE A 182 13.90 -7.72 43.43
CA ILE A 182 13.25 -6.69 44.24
C ILE A 182 13.83 -6.79 45.65
N LYS A 183 14.35 -5.68 46.15
CA LYS A 183 14.82 -5.54 47.52
C LYS A 183 13.91 -4.56 48.23
N GLU A 184 13.27 -5.00 49.31
CA GLU A 184 12.55 -4.15 50.22
C GLU A 184 13.53 -3.51 51.20
N THR A 185 13.51 -2.19 51.31
CA THR A 185 14.35 -1.41 52.20
C THR A 185 13.60 -1.16 53.53
N ASP A 186 14.31 -1.00 54.63
CA ASP A 186 13.74 -0.73 55.96
C ASP A 186 12.80 0.49 56.03
N GLN A 187 12.77 1.29 54.97
CA GLN A 187 11.89 2.45 54.77
C GLN A 187 10.68 2.15 53.89
N GLY A 188 10.42 0.89 53.53
CA GLY A 188 9.32 0.50 52.67
C GLY A 188 9.50 0.84 51.19
N LEU A 189 10.68 1.26 50.76
CA LEU A 189 10.99 1.53 49.36
C LEU A 189 11.46 0.25 48.68
N GLU A 190 10.79 -0.16 47.61
CA GLU A 190 11.22 -1.26 46.75
C GLU A 190 12.28 -0.78 45.73
N LYS A 191 13.40 -1.48 45.67
CA LYS A 191 14.42 -1.26 44.62
C LYS A 191 14.50 -2.48 43.73
N ALA A 192 14.08 -2.31 42.47
CA ALA A 192 14.18 -3.35 41.45
C ALA A 192 15.52 -3.26 40.72
N LEU A 193 16.21 -4.38 40.54
CA LEU A 193 17.43 -4.54 39.77
C LEU A 193 17.26 -5.70 38.79
N GLU A 194 17.49 -5.46 37.52
CA GLU A 194 17.49 -6.52 36.50
C GLU A 194 18.67 -7.47 36.72
N LYS A 195 18.42 -8.76 36.61
CA LYS A 195 19.38 -9.86 36.80
C LYS A 195 19.19 -10.89 35.67
N ASP A 196 20.21 -11.74 35.52
CA ASP A 196 20.16 -12.87 34.59
C ASP A 196 19.18 -13.94 35.12
N ASP A 197 18.69 -14.79 34.22
CA ASP A 197 17.76 -15.89 34.51
C ASP A 197 18.29 -16.86 35.59
N SER A 198 19.62 -17.00 35.68
CA SER A 198 20.31 -17.84 36.66
C SER A 198 20.28 -17.29 38.08
N PHE A 199 19.79 -16.06 38.28
CA PHE A 199 19.73 -15.47 39.62
C PHE A 199 18.74 -16.19 40.52
N ASN A 200 19.24 -16.73 41.63
CA ASN A 200 18.42 -17.23 42.72
C ASN A 200 18.69 -16.38 43.99
N PRO A 201 17.61 -15.89 44.68
CA PRO A 201 17.80 -15.18 45.93
C PRO A 201 18.42 -16.11 46.97
N PRO A 202 19.26 -15.59 47.89
CA PRO A 202 19.81 -16.40 48.99
C PRO A 202 18.69 -16.95 49.87
N GLU A 203 18.81 -18.20 50.28
CA GLU A 203 17.77 -18.91 51.07
C GLU A 203 17.37 -18.22 52.39
N ASN A 204 18.23 -17.36 52.93
CA ASN A 204 18.03 -16.69 54.22
C ASN A 204 17.70 -15.19 54.10
N ALA A 205 17.34 -14.71 52.92
CA ALA A 205 17.12 -13.29 52.69
C ALA A 205 15.59 -13.00 52.60
N GLU A 206 14.98 -12.70 53.76
CA GLU A 206 13.57 -12.34 53.84
C GLU A 206 13.20 -11.07 53.02
N ASN A 207 14.19 -10.24 52.65
CA ASN A 207 13.96 -8.96 52.00
C ASN A 207 14.18 -8.97 50.47
N TYR A 208 14.30 -10.15 49.85
CA TYR A 208 14.56 -10.26 48.41
C TYR A 208 13.53 -11.13 47.70
N ASN A 209 12.82 -10.55 46.78
CA ASN A 209 11.88 -11.25 45.93
C ASN A 209 12.41 -11.34 44.49
N LYS A 210 12.24 -12.50 43.85
CA LYS A 210 12.51 -12.72 42.42
C LYS A 210 11.19 -12.59 41.69
N VAL A 211 11.11 -11.61 40.76
CA VAL A 211 9.94 -11.41 39.92
C VAL A 211 10.36 -11.63 38.47
N HIS A 212 9.60 -12.46 37.80
CA HIS A 212 9.73 -12.72 36.38
C HIS A 212 8.73 -11.88 35.61
N ARG A 213 9.20 -11.26 34.54
CA ARG A 213 8.37 -10.53 33.59
C ARG A 213 8.71 -11.00 32.18
N ALA A 214 7.71 -11.49 31.46
CA ALA A 214 7.86 -11.76 30.02
C ALA A 214 7.62 -10.46 29.26
N ILE A 215 8.56 -10.09 28.42
CA ILE A 215 8.43 -8.96 27.49
C ILE A 215 8.54 -9.45 26.08
N GLU A 216 7.79 -8.83 25.18
CA GLU A 216 7.96 -9.06 23.75
C GLU A 216 9.24 -8.41 23.26
N VAL A 217 9.93 -9.10 22.38
CA VAL A 217 11.13 -8.62 21.68
C VAL A 217 10.98 -8.92 20.20
N LEU A 218 11.59 -8.07 19.38
CA LEU A 218 11.57 -8.16 17.93
C LEU A 218 12.94 -8.62 17.43
N TYR A 219 12.96 -9.67 16.62
CA TYR A 219 14.14 -10.10 15.88
C TYR A 219 14.02 -9.68 14.43
N SER A 220 15.11 -9.15 13.88
CA SER A 220 15.24 -8.82 12.47
C SER A 220 16.10 -9.87 11.78
N GLY A 221 15.62 -10.40 10.67
CA GLY A 221 16.31 -11.42 9.91
C GLY A 221 16.34 -11.13 8.42
N ALA A 222 17.34 -11.69 7.73
CA ALA A 222 17.42 -11.70 6.29
C ALA A 222 17.87 -13.08 5.82
N LYS A 223 17.15 -13.63 4.84
CA LYS A 223 17.44 -14.96 4.28
C LYS A 223 17.22 -14.97 2.78
N ILE A 224 18.16 -15.60 2.06
CA ILE A 224 17.99 -15.87 0.63
C ILE A 224 17.11 -17.10 0.46
N LEU A 225 16.15 -17.04 -0.46
CA LEU A 225 15.29 -18.17 -0.77
C LEU A 225 16.11 -19.29 -1.42
N GLY A 226 16.00 -20.48 -0.84
CA GLY A 226 16.77 -21.67 -1.28
C GLY A 226 18.14 -21.85 -0.62
N TYR A 227 18.74 -20.79 -0.07
CA TYR A 227 20.02 -20.86 0.60
C TYR A 227 19.88 -21.24 2.07
N GLU A 228 20.74 -22.16 2.56
CA GLU A 228 20.57 -22.71 3.92
C GLU A 228 20.94 -21.70 5.02
N LYS A 229 21.98 -20.88 4.79
CA LYS A 229 22.47 -19.95 5.81
C LYS A 229 21.59 -18.71 5.91
N MET A 230 21.38 -18.23 7.13
CA MET A 230 20.79 -16.91 7.39
C MET A 230 21.82 -15.83 7.14
N LEU A 231 21.41 -14.76 6.43
CA LEU A 231 22.27 -13.60 6.24
C LEU A 231 22.29 -12.71 7.48
N LYS A 232 21.17 -12.55 8.14
CA LYS A 232 21.02 -11.73 9.34
C LYS A 232 20.02 -12.40 10.27
N TRP A 233 20.35 -12.43 11.54
CA TRP A 233 19.43 -12.82 12.61
C TRP A 233 19.91 -12.19 13.90
N GLU A 234 19.33 -11.06 14.24
CA GLU A 234 19.71 -10.28 15.41
C GLU A 234 18.51 -9.62 16.06
N LEU A 235 18.66 -9.22 17.31
CA LEU A 235 17.66 -8.43 18.01
C LEU A 235 17.52 -7.08 17.30
N ALA A 236 16.31 -6.68 16.98
CA ALA A 236 16.06 -5.40 16.33
C ALA A 236 16.49 -4.26 17.26
N GLU A 237 17.35 -3.37 16.77
CA GLU A 237 17.82 -2.20 17.54
C GLU A 237 16.71 -1.17 17.73
N ASN A 238 15.77 -1.08 16.76
CA ASN A 238 14.72 -0.07 16.68
C ASN A 238 13.37 -0.62 17.15
N MET A 239 13.31 -1.15 18.36
CA MET A 239 12.06 -1.62 18.94
C MET A 239 11.22 -0.46 19.47
N THR A 240 10.08 -0.21 18.86
CA THR A 240 9.08 0.73 19.37
C THR A 240 8.06 0.00 20.24
N ARG A 241 7.70 0.62 21.36
CA ARG A 241 6.74 0.06 22.32
C ARG A 241 5.57 1.00 22.50
N PRO A 242 4.32 0.49 22.48
CA PRO A 242 3.16 1.33 22.71
C PRO A 242 3.19 1.91 24.12
N TYR A 243 2.77 3.16 24.25
CA TYR A 243 2.78 3.86 25.54
C TYR A 243 1.82 3.23 26.56
N SER A 244 0.76 2.59 26.07
CA SER A 244 -0.24 1.92 26.90
C SER A 244 0.28 0.62 27.54
N ASP A 245 1.17 -0.10 26.88
CA ASP A 245 1.71 -1.38 27.33
C ASP A 245 3.15 -1.57 26.87
N GLN A 246 4.08 -1.25 27.74
CA GLN A 246 5.52 -1.38 27.47
C GLN A 246 6.03 -2.83 27.39
N THR A 247 5.19 -3.82 27.71
CA THR A 247 5.56 -5.23 27.56
C THR A 247 5.43 -5.72 26.13
N LYS A 248 4.63 -5.02 25.31
CA LYS A 248 4.43 -5.31 23.89
C LYS A 248 5.43 -4.56 23.03
N VAL A 249 5.70 -5.09 21.85
CA VAL A 249 6.52 -4.47 20.84
C VAL A 249 5.71 -4.28 19.55
N GLN A 250 5.89 -3.15 18.88
CA GLN A 250 5.31 -2.91 17.56
C GLN A 250 6.26 -3.39 16.47
N MET A 251 5.71 -3.90 15.37
CA MET A 251 6.48 -4.16 14.16
C MET A 251 6.92 -2.85 13.51
N ASN A 252 8.06 -2.86 12.85
CA ASN A 252 8.47 -1.71 12.02
C ASN A 252 7.70 -1.63 10.70
N TYR A 253 6.90 -2.64 10.39
CA TYR A 253 5.96 -2.66 9.28
C TYR A 253 4.58 -2.21 9.76
N SER A 254 4.08 -1.14 9.17
CA SER A 254 2.71 -0.66 9.36
C SER A 254 1.86 -1.10 8.18
N ILE A 255 0.93 -2.01 8.42
CA ILE A 255 0.06 -2.60 7.40
C ILE A 255 -1.37 -2.23 7.74
N SER A 256 -2.16 -1.91 6.72
CA SER A 256 -3.58 -1.64 6.88
C SER A 256 -4.39 -2.26 5.75
N ALA A 257 -5.44 -2.99 6.13
CA ALA A 257 -6.44 -3.54 5.22
C ALA A 257 -7.85 -3.24 5.77
N PRO A 258 -8.39 -2.04 5.56
CA PRO A 258 -9.62 -1.56 6.19
C PRO A 258 -10.85 -2.44 5.91
N ARG A 259 -10.80 -3.23 4.84
CA ARG A 259 -11.88 -4.14 4.43
C ARG A 259 -11.45 -5.59 4.55
N MET A 260 -11.04 -5.97 5.75
CA MET A 260 -10.74 -7.35 6.09
C MET A 260 -11.92 -7.98 6.81
N TYR A 261 -12.29 -9.19 6.41
CA TYR A 261 -13.26 -10.02 7.09
C TYR A 261 -12.76 -11.46 7.16
N LYS A 262 -12.55 -11.96 8.37
CA LYS A 262 -12.01 -13.31 8.63
C LYS A 262 -10.73 -13.61 7.83
N GLY A 263 -9.79 -12.68 7.85
CA GLY A 263 -8.51 -12.81 7.14
C GLY A 263 -8.59 -12.62 5.62
N ARG A 264 -9.79 -12.39 5.06
CA ARG A 264 -9.98 -12.14 3.63
C ARG A 264 -10.05 -10.64 3.36
N ILE A 265 -9.14 -10.17 2.53
CA ILE A 265 -9.06 -8.76 2.12
C ILE A 265 -9.91 -8.56 0.86
N GLU A 266 -10.76 -7.54 0.87
CA GLU A 266 -11.59 -7.16 -0.26
C GLU A 266 -11.29 -5.73 -0.70
N SER A 267 -11.00 -5.55 -1.99
CA SER A 267 -10.78 -4.22 -2.56
C SER A 267 -12.10 -3.55 -3.00
N ILE A 268 -12.07 -2.24 -3.15
CA ILE A 268 -13.19 -1.49 -3.71
C ILE A 268 -13.41 -1.89 -5.17
N VAL A 269 -12.32 -1.98 -5.92
CA VAL A 269 -12.34 -2.33 -7.36
C VAL A 269 -12.95 -3.72 -7.57
N SER A 270 -12.58 -4.71 -6.75
CA SER A 270 -13.14 -6.06 -6.85
C SER A 270 -14.66 -6.09 -6.75
N LYS A 271 -15.26 -5.21 -5.94
CA LYS A 271 -16.74 -5.10 -5.83
C LYS A 271 -17.36 -4.38 -7.02
N CYS A 272 -16.62 -3.51 -7.70
CA CYS A 272 -17.11 -2.76 -8.84
C CYS A 272 -17.03 -3.53 -10.16
N ILE A 273 -16.19 -4.55 -10.28
CA ILE A 273 -15.99 -5.31 -11.54
C ILE A 273 -17.30 -5.84 -12.10
N GLY A 274 -18.13 -6.47 -11.26
CA GLY A 274 -19.41 -7.02 -11.71
C GLY A 274 -20.37 -5.97 -12.29
N PHE A 275 -20.37 -4.76 -11.76
CA PHE A 275 -21.16 -3.66 -12.32
C PHE A 275 -20.57 -3.13 -13.63
N ALA A 276 -19.24 -3.05 -13.74
CA ALA A 276 -18.56 -2.66 -14.97
C ALA A 276 -18.86 -3.66 -16.10
N ASP A 277 -18.84 -4.96 -15.84
CA ASP A 277 -19.19 -5.99 -16.79
C ASP A 277 -20.65 -5.88 -17.25
N MET A 278 -21.59 -5.60 -16.33
CA MET A 278 -22.99 -5.35 -16.69
C MET A 278 -23.14 -4.12 -17.59
N ILE A 279 -22.42 -3.04 -17.31
CA ILE A 279 -22.42 -1.83 -18.15
C ILE A 279 -21.91 -2.15 -19.54
N GLN A 280 -20.80 -2.89 -19.66
CA GLN A 280 -20.24 -3.30 -20.95
C GLN A 280 -21.21 -4.18 -21.74
N LEU A 281 -21.81 -5.18 -21.10
CA LEU A 281 -22.82 -6.03 -21.75
C LEU A 281 -24.04 -5.25 -22.22
N THR A 282 -24.51 -4.30 -21.41
CA THR A 282 -25.63 -3.43 -21.76
C THR A 282 -25.28 -2.55 -22.95
N HIS A 283 -24.08 -1.96 -22.95
CA HIS A 283 -23.59 -1.12 -24.04
C HIS A 283 -23.48 -1.93 -25.36
N LEU A 284 -22.93 -3.15 -25.31
CA LEU A 284 -22.87 -4.05 -26.46
C LEU A 284 -24.29 -4.40 -26.97
N LYS A 285 -25.23 -4.65 -26.07
CA LYS A 285 -26.65 -4.91 -26.44
C LYS A 285 -27.28 -3.70 -27.11
N ILE A 286 -27.04 -2.49 -26.59
CA ILE A 286 -27.53 -1.26 -27.20
C ILE A 286 -26.93 -1.09 -28.60
N GLN A 287 -25.63 -1.30 -28.76
CA GLN A 287 -24.98 -1.24 -30.08
C GLN A 287 -25.60 -2.26 -31.07
N GLN A 288 -25.84 -3.49 -30.61
CA GLN A 288 -26.51 -4.52 -31.44
C GLN A 288 -27.93 -4.12 -31.84
N VAL A 289 -28.69 -3.52 -30.92
CA VAL A 289 -30.03 -3.02 -31.22
C VAL A 289 -29.95 -1.86 -32.22
N LEU A 290 -29.08 -0.89 -31.98
CA LEU A 290 -28.90 0.25 -32.87
C LEU A 290 -28.46 -0.17 -34.27
N SER A 291 -27.54 -1.14 -34.38
CA SER A 291 -27.09 -1.66 -35.67
C SER A 291 -28.20 -2.39 -36.45
N ARG A 292 -29.22 -2.87 -35.74
CA ARG A 292 -30.39 -3.56 -36.32
C ARG A 292 -31.62 -2.66 -36.44
N MET A 293 -31.58 -1.47 -35.85
CA MET A 293 -32.64 -0.48 -35.99
C MET A 293 -32.62 0.09 -37.40
N VAL A 294 -33.45 -0.50 -38.23
CA VAL A 294 -33.81 0.13 -39.50
C VAL A 294 -35.03 1.01 -39.21
N PRO A 295 -35.01 2.29 -39.56
CA PRO A 295 -36.07 3.26 -39.22
C PRO A 295 -37.48 2.83 -39.71
N ASP A 296 -37.54 2.18 -40.84
CA ASP A 296 -38.76 1.66 -41.42
C ASP A 296 -38.50 0.25 -41.95
N GLY A 297 -39.41 -0.69 -41.71
CA GLY A 297 -39.31 -2.02 -42.27
C GLY A 297 -39.22 -1.98 -43.79
N VAL A 298 -38.43 -2.88 -44.35
CA VAL A 298 -38.31 -2.98 -45.82
C VAL A 298 -39.08 -4.17 -46.26
N PHE A 299 -40.11 -3.92 -47.08
CA PHE A 299 -40.75 -4.97 -47.86
C PHE A 299 -39.94 -5.15 -49.14
N VAL A 300 -39.36 -6.35 -49.29
CA VAL A 300 -38.56 -6.69 -50.48
C VAL A 300 -39.39 -7.65 -51.31
N ASP A 301 -39.69 -7.21 -52.51
CA ASP A 301 -40.25 -8.10 -53.53
C ASP A 301 -39.11 -8.94 -54.13
N VAL A 302 -39.05 -10.21 -53.77
CA VAL A 302 -38.00 -11.14 -54.17
C VAL A 302 -37.93 -11.34 -55.65
N ASP A 303 -39.07 -11.42 -56.31
CA ASP A 303 -39.16 -11.60 -57.77
C ASP A 303 -38.72 -10.31 -58.51
N GLY A 304 -39.07 -9.17 -57.96
CA GLY A 304 -38.64 -7.88 -58.48
C GLY A 304 -37.15 -7.57 -58.35
N LEU A 305 -36.50 -8.08 -57.33
CA LEU A 305 -35.03 -7.96 -57.16
C LEU A 305 -34.26 -8.83 -58.14
N ALA A 306 -34.77 -10.01 -58.49
CA ALA A 306 -34.15 -10.90 -59.47
C ALA A 306 -34.17 -10.34 -60.91
N GLU A 307 -35.07 -9.38 -61.17
CA GLU A 307 -35.20 -8.71 -62.49
C GLU A 307 -34.32 -7.45 -62.64
N VAL A 308 -33.66 -6.96 -61.55
CA VAL A 308 -32.79 -5.78 -61.62
C VAL A 308 -31.44 -6.14 -62.22
N ASP A 309 -31.23 -5.74 -63.50
CA ASP A 309 -29.96 -5.87 -64.18
C ASP A 309 -29.01 -4.72 -63.73
N LEU A 310 -27.84 -5.06 -63.22
CA LEU A 310 -26.77 -4.12 -62.84
C LEU A 310 -26.05 -3.44 -64.03
N GLY A 311 -26.49 -3.73 -65.22
CA GLY A 311 -25.85 -3.21 -66.44
C GLY A 311 -24.66 -4.06 -66.94
N ASN A 312 -24.28 -5.09 -66.18
CA ASN A 312 -23.20 -6.03 -66.54
C ASN A 312 -23.73 -7.45 -66.84
N GLY A 313 -25.03 -7.61 -67.05
CA GLY A 313 -25.65 -8.92 -67.30
C GLY A 313 -25.76 -9.83 -66.06
N THR A 314 -25.50 -9.29 -64.88
CA THR A 314 -25.68 -9.98 -63.57
C THR A 314 -26.88 -9.40 -62.84
N SER A 315 -27.84 -10.25 -62.43
CA SER A 315 -28.96 -9.86 -61.59
C SER A 315 -28.56 -9.89 -60.12
N TYR A 316 -29.13 -9.00 -59.31
CA TYR A 316 -28.92 -9.01 -57.85
C TYR A 316 -29.50 -10.28 -57.23
N ASN A 317 -28.67 -10.96 -56.43
CA ASN A 317 -29.21 -12.01 -55.55
C ASN A 317 -29.98 -11.33 -54.39
N PRO A 318 -31.23 -11.72 -54.09
CA PRO A 318 -31.99 -11.14 -52.99
C PRO A 318 -31.30 -11.14 -51.63
N GLN A 319 -30.41 -12.10 -51.41
CA GLN A 319 -29.61 -12.18 -50.19
C GLN A 319 -28.49 -11.10 -50.15
N GLU A 320 -27.88 -10.79 -51.30
CA GLU A 320 -26.86 -9.75 -51.41
C GLU A 320 -27.48 -8.36 -51.26
N ALA A 321 -28.65 -8.13 -51.81
CA ALA A 321 -29.38 -6.88 -51.67
C ALA A 321 -29.80 -6.64 -50.21
N LEU A 322 -30.26 -7.66 -49.49
CA LEU A 322 -30.57 -7.58 -48.08
C LEU A 322 -29.31 -7.34 -47.22
N ASN A 323 -28.21 -8.01 -47.53
CA ASN A 323 -26.94 -7.78 -46.82
C ASN A 323 -26.42 -6.36 -47.07
N MET A 324 -26.51 -5.86 -48.29
CA MET A 324 -26.11 -4.48 -48.61
C MET A 324 -26.99 -3.46 -47.87
N TYR A 325 -28.29 -3.71 -47.80
CA TYR A 325 -29.21 -2.88 -47.02
C TYR A 325 -28.85 -2.84 -45.54
N PHE A 326 -28.57 -3.99 -44.94
CA PHE A 326 -28.19 -4.06 -43.53
C PHE A 326 -26.80 -3.48 -43.25
N GLN A 327 -25.90 -3.48 -44.22
CA GLN A 327 -24.54 -2.93 -44.06
C GLN A 327 -24.46 -1.44 -44.36
N THR A 328 -25.14 -0.95 -45.38
CA THR A 328 -25.00 0.42 -45.87
C THR A 328 -26.24 1.28 -45.66
N GLY A 329 -27.37 0.71 -45.25
CA GLY A 329 -28.66 1.42 -45.14
C GLY A 329 -29.21 1.93 -46.49
N SER A 330 -28.63 1.50 -47.63
CA SER A 330 -29.07 1.94 -48.93
C SER A 330 -30.30 1.11 -49.41
N ILE A 331 -31.32 1.80 -49.90
CA ILE A 331 -32.49 1.21 -50.47
C ILE A 331 -32.24 0.93 -51.95
N VAL A 332 -32.38 -0.33 -52.36
CA VAL A 332 -32.35 -0.70 -53.78
C VAL A 332 -33.78 -0.47 -54.30
N GLY A 333 -33.94 0.62 -55.05
CA GLY A 333 -35.23 0.97 -55.66
C GLY A 333 -35.53 0.17 -56.92
N ARG A 334 -36.73 -0.33 -57.01
CA ARG A 334 -37.29 -0.87 -58.28
C ARG A 334 -38.01 0.22 -59.03
N SER A 335 -37.96 0.21 -60.34
CA SER A 335 -38.76 1.09 -61.18
C SER A 335 -40.23 0.62 -61.17
N LEU A 336 -41.08 1.39 -60.57
CA LEU A 336 -42.53 1.13 -60.45
C LEU A 336 -43.26 1.28 -61.81
N THR A 337 -42.57 1.69 -62.85
CA THR A 337 -43.15 1.98 -64.17
C THR A 337 -43.23 0.75 -65.07
N GLN A 338 -42.62 -0.37 -64.73
CA GLN A 338 -42.55 -1.54 -65.58
C GLN A 338 -43.79 -2.42 -65.52
N ASP A 339 -44.59 -2.40 -64.45
CA ASP A 339 -45.74 -3.28 -64.25
C ASP A 339 -47.14 -2.55 -64.34
N GLY A 340 -47.18 -1.28 -64.63
CA GLY A 340 -48.46 -0.58 -64.89
C GLY A 340 -49.37 -0.36 -63.67
N ASP A 341 -48.97 -0.77 -62.46
CA ASP A 341 -49.78 -0.59 -61.25
C ASP A 341 -49.06 0.45 -60.29
N PRO A 342 -49.62 1.68 -60.24
CA PRO A 342 -49.01 2.77 -59.43
C PRO A 342 -49.20 2.55 -57.92
N ASN A 343 -49.89 1.53 -57.44
CA ASN A 343 -50.14 1.24 -56.05
C ASN A 343 -49.23 0.09 -55.49
N ARG A 344 -48.53 -0.61 -56.36
CA ARG A 344 -47.61 -1.67 -55.97
C ARG A 344 -46.33 -1.08 -55.43
N GLY A 345 -46.27 -0.85 -54.19
CA GLY A 345 -45.07 -0.29 -53.47
C GLY A 345 -45.37 0.92 -52.59
N LYS A 346 -46.63 1.29 -52.43
CA LYS A 346 -47.07 2.18 -51.36
C LYS A 346 -47.45 1.33 -50.16
N VAL A 347 -46.60 1.27 -49.17
CA VAL A 347 -46.89 0.84 -47.78
C VAL A 347 -46.96 2.08 -46.91
#